data_d56889c7f162f1f3c2821be4bc64223c
#
_entry.id   d56889c7f162f1f3c2821be4bc64223c
#
_cell.length_a   1.000
_cell.length_b   1.000
_cell.length_c   1.000
_cell.angle_alpha   90.00
_cell.angle_beta   90.00
_cell.angle_gamma   90.00
#
_symmetry.space_group_name_H-M   'P 1'
#
loop_
_entity.id
_entity.type
_entity.pdbx_description
1 polymer ?
#
loop_
_entity_poly.entity_id
_entity_poly.type
_entity_poly.pdbx_seq_one_letter_code
_entity_poly.pdbx_strand_id
1 'polypeptide(L)'
;PVARDSHTGEAIAFFIYDVPKVLLLLTGIVFVTGVLRSWFSPEKTRAILAGKRQIWGYPLAALLGVLTPFCSCSSVPLFIGFVSAGIPLGVTLAFLIAGPMVGPVGLGLLYGLVGWQIATIYLVFGFSIATLSGFVMGRMGLERYLQDWVRDLNAGPAGDLPEMHLTLVDRLKIGVEQVREIVGKVWIWVLVGIGIGAAIHGYVPEEMMLRIMGGEAWWSVPAAVTVGVPMYTNAAGVIPIVEALLGKGAALGTTLAFMMSVIALSLPEMIILKQVLTLRLIAIFIAVVATGILASGYLFNFLLLPSRSPHISER
;
A
#
# COMPACT_ATOMS: atom_id res chain seq x y z
N PRO A 1 20.95 27.91 -13.38
CA PRO A 1 20.87 27.56 -11.98
C PRO A 1 19.43 27.83 -11.55
N VAL A 2 18.67 26.76 -11.38
CA VAL A 2 17.28 26.81 -10.86
C VAL A 2 17.43 27.11 -9.38
N ALA A 3 16.90 28.26 -8.92
CA ALA A 3 16.92 28.61 -7.52
C ALA A 3 16.17 27.51 -6.72
N ARG A 4 16.75 27.03 -5.63
CA ARG A 4 16.17 25.97 -4.79
C ARG A 4 14.80 26.35 -4.21
N ASP A 5 14.52 27.63 -4.12
CA ASP A 5 13.28 28.20 -3.58
C ASP A 5 12.18 28.39 -4.65
N SER A 6 12.37 27.89 -5.87
CA SER A 6 11.32 27.89 -6.90
C SER A 6 10.57 26.56 -6.88
N HIS A 7 9.25 26.58 -7.12
CA HIS A 7 8.40 25.38 -7.23
C HIS A 7 8.98 24.29 -8.14
N THR A 8 9.62 24.69 -9.23
CA THR A 8 10.35 23.79 -10.14
C THR A 8 11.64 23.26 -9.53
N GLY A 9 12.34 24.04 -8.71
CA GLY A 9 13.56 23.63 -8.00
C GLY A 9 13.28 22.54 -6.95
N GLU A 10 12.21 22.70 -6.19
CA GLU A 10 11.76 21.71 -5.20
C GLU A 10 11.31 20.41 -5.87
N ALA A 11 10.52 20.50 -6.95
CA ALA A 11 10.08 19.31 -7.70
C ALA A 11 11.27 18.52 -8.29
N ILE A 12 12.26 19.21 -8.86
CA ILE A 12 13.47 18.57 -9.41
C ILE A 12 14.33 17.96 -8.30
N ALA A 13 14.51 18.67 -7.18
CA ALA A 13 15.28 18.16 -6.05
C ALA A 13 14.62 16.91 -5.45
N PHE A 14 13.30 16.91 -5.30
CA PHE A 14 12.52 15.76 -4.87
C PHE A 14 12.70 14.58 -5.82
N PHE A 15 12.56 14.79 -7.12
CA PHE A 15 12.70 13.76 -8.13
C PHE A 15 14.10 13.13 -8.12
N ILE A 16 15.16 13.95 -8.11
CA ILE A 16 16.56 13.48 -8.12
C ILE A 16 16.90 12.71 -6.83
N TYR A 17 16.31 13.08 -5.69
CA TYR A 17 16.55 12.41 -4.42
C TYR A 17 15.73 11.13 -4.27
N ASP A 18 14.45 11.15 -4.60
CA ASP A 18 13.53 10.02 -4.35
C ASP A 18 13.71 8.90 -5.38
N VAL A 19 14.01 9.20 -6.64
CA VAL A 19 14.17 8.15 -7.67
C VAL A 19 15.26 7.13 -7.31
N PRO A 20 16.51 7.50 -7.00
CA PRO A 20 17.53 6.53 -6.62
C PRO A 20 17.18 5.79 -5.32
N LYS A 21 16.62 6.50 -4.34
CA LYS A 21 16.20 5.94 -3.06
C LYS A 21 15.13 4.86 -3.23
N VAL A 22 14.09 5.15 -4.01
CA VAL A 22 12.99 4.19 -4.26
C VAL A 22 13.48 3.01 -5.08
N LEU A 23 14.30 3.23 -6.12
CA LEU A 23 14.85 2.13 -6.93
C LEU A 23 15.81 1.23 -6.14
N LEU A 24 16.63 1.79 -5.27
CA LEU A 24 17.52 1.02 -4.39
C LEU A 24 16.72 0.21 -3.37
N LEU A 25 15.72 0.83 -2.72
CA LEU A 25 14.83 0.14 -1.79
C LEU A 25 14.05 -0.96 -2.50
N LEU A 26 13.47 -0.67 -3.67
CA LEU A 26 12.75 -1.66 -4.47
C LEU A 26 13.65 -2.85 -4.82
N THR A 27 14.86 -2.58 -5.32
CA THR A 27 15.83 -3.62 -5.67
C THR A 27 16.21 -4.46 -4.46
N GLY A 28 16.52 -3.82 -3.33
CA GLY A 28 16.89 -4.51 -2.09
C GLY A 28 15.75 -5.38 -1.55
N ILE A 29 14.54 -4.84 -1.50
CA ILE A 29 13.37 -5.56 -0.98
C ILE A 29 12.99 -6.72 -1.93
N VAL A 30 12.96 -6.50 -3.25
CA VAL A 30 12.66 -7.55 -4.23
C VAL A 30 13.71 -8.66 -4.17
N PHE A 31 14.98 -8.33 -4.01
CA PHE A 31 16.06 -9.30 -3.83
C PHE A 31 15.84 -10.14 -2.56
N VAL A 32 15.66 -9.49 -1.42
CA VAL A 32 15.46 -10.17 -0.13
C VAL A 32 14.20 -11.05 -0.16
N THR A 33 13.10 -10.54 -0.70
CA THR A 33 11.86 -11.33 -0.81
C THR A 33 12.00 -12.49 -1.78
N GLY A 34 12.75 -12.33 -2.88
CA GLY A 34 13.08 -13.41 -3.81
C GLY A 34 13.87 -14.54 -3.15
N VAL A 35 14.87 -14.18 -2.35
CA VAL A 35 15.65 -15.14 -1.55
C VAL A 35 14.79 -15.78 -0.46
N LEU A 36 14.03 -15.01 0.30
CA LEU A 36 13.14 -15.53 1.35
C LEU A 36 12.09 -16.48 0.79
N ARG A 37 11.50 -16.14 -0.36
CA ARG A 37 10.51 -17.00 -1.03
C ARG A 37 11.10 -18.38 -1.38
N SER A 38 12.39 -18.48 -1.63
CA SER A 38 13.05 -19.76 -1.90
C SER A 38 13.11 -20.70 -0.67
N TRP A 39 12.82 -20.18 0.54
CA TRP A 39 12.70 -20.95 1.78
C TRP A 39 11.27 -21.35 2.13
N PHE A 40 10.28 -20.60 1.62
CA PHE A 40 8.87 -20.92 1.83
C PHE A 40 8.38 -21.84 0.73
N SER A 41 8.09 -23.09 1.07
CA SER A 41 7.39 -23.96 0.13
C SER A 41 5.97 -23.44 -0.08
N PRO A 42 5.51 -23.29 -1.34
CA PRO A 42 4.13 -22.88 -1.64
C PRO A 42 3.09 -23.74 -0.93
N GLU A 43 3.37 -25.03 -0.73
CA GLU A 43 2.51 -26.00 -0.09
C GLU A 43 2.25 -25.71 1.40
N LYS A 44 3.29 -25.33 2.16
CA LYS A 44 3.13 -24.97 3.58
C LYS A 44 2.31 -23.70 3.74
N THR A 45 2.57 -22.71 2.89
CA THR A 45 1.82 -21.44 2.88
C THR A 45 0.36 -21.67 2.48
N ARG A 46 0.12 -22.52 1.47
CA ARG A 46 -1.23 -22.94 1.06
C ARG A 46 -1.95 -23.69 2.17
N ALA A 47 -1.29 -24.62 2.86
CA ALA A 47 -1.89 -25.38 3.96
C ALA A 47 -2.34 -24.47 5.12
N ILE A 48 -1.62 -23.40 5.41
CA ILE A 48 -1.94 -22.44 6.46
C ILE A 48 -3.07 -21.48 6.01
N LEU A 49 -3.00 -20.94 4.79
CA LEU A 49 -3.88 -19.87 4.30
C LEU A 49 -5.13 -20.40 3.58
N ALA A 50 -5.09 -21.59 2.97
CA ALA A 50 -6.19 -22.21 2.22
C ALA A 50 -6.87 -23.37 2.97
N GLY A 51 -6.61 -23.53 4.27
CA GLY A 51 -7.17 -24.58 5.11
C GLY A 51 -8.70 -24.59 5.15
N LYS A 52 -9.31 -25.65 5.72
CA LYS A 52 -10.77 -25.92 5.78
C LYS A 52 -11.66 -24.77 6.31
N ARG A 53 -11.09 -23.72 6.90
CA ARG A 53 -11.77 -22.49 7.33
C ARG A 53 -11.21 -21.29 6.56
N GLN A 54 -11.50 -21.19 5.28
CA GLN A 54 -11.11 -20.06 4.40
C GLN A 54 -11.42 -18.67 5.01
N ILE A 55 -12.42 -18.56 5.87
CA ILE A 55 -12.78 -17.32 6.57
C ILE A 55 -11.65 -16.78 7.44
N TRP A 56 -10.84 -17.65 8.06
CA TRP A 56 -9.69 -17.24 8.86
C TRP A 56 -8.47 -16.85 8.02
N GLY A 57 -8.46 -17.21 6.75
CA GLY A 57 -7.40 -16.82 5.81
C GLY A 57 -7.32 -15.31 5.60
N TYR A 58 -8.45 -14.61 5.58
CA TYR A 58 -8.48 -13.15 5.37
C TYR A 58 -7.80 -12.37 6.49
N PRO A 59 -8.18 -12.50 7.77
CA PRO A 59 -7.50 -11.78 8.84
C PRO A 59 -6.06 -12.24 9.04
N LEU A 60 -5.75 -13.51 8.79
CA LEU A 60 -4.37 -14.01 8.90
C LEU A 60 -3.47 -13.41 7.81
N ALA A 61 -3.96 -13.29 6.59
CA ALA A 61 -3.24 -12.64 5.49
C ALA A 61 -3.09 -11.14 5.73
N ALA A 62 -4.13 -10.47 6.22
CA ALA A 62 -4.06 -9.07 6.61
C ALA A 62 -3.04 -8.85 7.75
N LEU A 63 -3.04 -9.72 8.77
CA LEU A 63 -2.06 -9.66 9.86
C LEU A 63 -0.62 -9.85 9.34
N LEU A 64 -0.42 -10.79 8.42
CA LEU A 64 0.87 -10.98 7.76
C LEU A 64 1.30 -9.70 7.02
N GLY A 65 0.37 -9.04 6.32
CA GLY A 65 0.62 -7.75 5.67
C GLY A 65 1.04 -6.66 6.66
N VAL A 66 0.33 -6.53 7.77
CA VAL A 66 0.64 -5.55 8.84
C VAL A 66 2.01 -5.77 9.47
N LEU A 67 2.39 -7.03 9.70
CA LEU A 67 3.66 -7.38 10.34
C LEU A 67 4.86 -7.23 9.40
N THR A 68 4.62 -7.24 8.09
CA THR A 68 5.70 -7.18 7.10
C THR A 68 5.92 -5.75 6.63
N PRO A 69 7.17 -5.22 6.69
CA PRO A 69 7.46 -3.83 6.29
C PRO A 69 7.54 -3.71 4.76
N PHE A 70 6.49 -4.18 4.06
CA PHE A 70 6.45 -4.15 2.61
C PHE A 70 5.75 -2.89 2.10
N CYS A 71 6.40 -2.19 1.17
CA CYS A 71 5.73 -1.21 0.33
C CYS A 71 4.88 -1.91 -0.74
N SER A 72 3.99 -1.20 -1.39
CA SER A 72 3.16 -1.72 -2.49
C SER A 72 3.99 -2.40 -3.59
N CYS A 73 5.15 -1.84 -3.93
CA CYS A 73 6.05 -2.38 -4.94
C CYS A 73 6.58 -3.79 -4.60
N SER A 74 6.79 -4.09 -3.32
CA SER A 74 7.26 -5.40 -2.86
C SER A 74 6.11 -6.37 -2.55
N SER A 75 4.93 -5.85 -2.26
CA SER A 75 3.73 -6.66 -2.02
C SER A 75 3.23 -7.33 -3.30
N VAL A 76 3.42 -6.70 -4.48
CA VAL A 76 2.98 -7.27 -5.78
C VAL A 76 3.68 -8.58 -6.13
N PRO A 77 5.01 -8.75 -6.04
CA PRO A 77 5.65 -10.04 -6.27
C PRO A 77 5.18 -11.14 -5.31
N LEU A 78 4.96 -10.80 -4.05
CA LEU A 78 4.40 -11.75 -3.08
C LEU A 78 2.96 -12.10 -3.40
N PHE A 79 2.16 -11.13 -3.82
CA PHE A 79 0.81 -11.33 -4.33
C PHE A 79 0.80 -12.35 -5.47
N ILE A 80 1.65 -12.17 -6.50
CA ILE A 80 1.80 -13.12 -7.60
C ILE A 80 2.19 -14.50 -7.06
N GLY A 81 3.13 -14.54 -6.13
CA GLY A 81 3.56 -15.78 -5.49
C GLY A 81 2.46 -16.51 -4.76
N PHE A 82 1.62 -15.82 -4.02
CA PHE A 82 0.49 -16.40 -3.32
C PHE A 82 -0.59 -16.89 -4.29
N VAL A 83 -0.90 -16.09 -5.31
CA VAL A 83 -1.83 -16.50 -6.37
C VAL A 83 -1.31 -17.73 -7.09
N SER A 84 -0.03 -17.78 -7.49
CA SER A 84 0.60 -18.96 -8.13
C SER A 84 0.62 -20.19 -7.22
N ALA A 85 0.69 -20.00 -5.90
CA ALA A 85 0.59 -21.08 -4.93
C ALA A 85 -0.87 -21.59 -4.73
N GLY A 86 -1.84 -21.03 -5.45
CA GLY A 86 -3.26 -21.41 -5.36
C GLY A 86 -3.95 -20.88 -4.11
N ILE A 87 -3.44 -19.83 -3.48
CA ILE A 87 -4.13 -19.14 -2.39
C ILE A 87 -5.29 -18.33 -2.98
N PRO A 88 -6.49 -18.38 -2.37
CA PRO A 88 -7.67 -17.67 -2.89
C PRO A 88 -7.39 -16.17 -3.08
N LEU A 89 -7.84 -15.62 -4.22
CA LEU A 89 -7.57 -14.23 -4.61
C LEU A 89 -7.97 -13.22 -3.52
N GLY A 90 -9.11 -13.40 -2.86
CA GLY A 90 -9.56 -12.49 -1.81
C GLY A 90 -8.62 -12.46 -0.59
N VAL A 91 -8.06 -13.61 -0.21
CA VAL A 91 -7.07 -13.72 0.88
C VAL A 91 -5.79 -12.98 0.51
N THR A 92 -5.35 -13.14 -0.74
CA THR A 92 -4.17 -12.48 -1.26
C THR A 92 -4.36 -10.96 -1.38
N LEU A 93 -5.57 -10.51 -1.75
CA LEU A 93 -5.94 -9.10 -1.79
C LEU A 93 -6.00 -8.48 -0.37
N ALA A 94 -6.46 -9.22 0.64
CA ALA A 94 -6.40 -8.76 2.03
C ALA A 94 -4.95 -8.45 2.47
N PHE A 95 -4.01 -9.32 2.13
CA PHE A 95 -2.58 -9.07 2.34
C PHE A 95 -2.08 -7.83 1.58
N LEU A 96 -2.44 -7.73 0.30
CA LEU A 96 -2.01 -6.63 -0.58
C LEU A 96 -2.49 -5.26 -0.09
N ILE A 97 -3.68 -5.19 0.49
CA ILE A 97 -4.24 -3.94 1.06
C ILE A 97 -3.60 -3.64 2.41
N ALA A 98 -3.47 -4.64 3.29
CA ALA A 98 -2.97 -4.44 4.65
C ALA A 98 -1.51 -3.98 4.69
N GLY A 99 -0.64 -4.56 3.85
CA GLY A 99 0.80 -4.30 3.87
C GLY A 99 1.15 -2.82 3.70
N PRO A 100 0.79 -2.18 2.60
CA PRO A 100 1.06 -0.76 2.40
C PRO A 100 0.28 0.14 3.36
N MET A 101 -1.02 -0.13 3.56
CA MET A 101 -1.92 0.76 4.29
C MET A 101 -1.61 0.83 5.79
N VAL A 102 -1.24 -0.29 6.42
CA VAL A 102 -1.07 -0.40 7.87
C VAL A 102 0.34 -0.90 8.23
N GLY A 103 1.30 -0.66 7.38
CA GLY A 103 2.68 -1.12 7.59
C GLY A 103 3.33 -0.55 8.87
N PRO A 104 4.30 -1.28 9.46
CA PRO A 104 4.88 -0.94 10.77
C PRO A 104 5.61 0.41 10.76
N VAL A 105 6.13 0.84 9.61
CA VAL A 105 6.80 2.15 9.48
C VAL A 105 5.79 3.29 9.65
N GLY A 106 4.65 3.23 8.94
CA GLY A 106 3.59 4.24 9.06
C GLY A 106 2.98 4.29 10.46
N LEU A 107 2.75 3.12 11.06
CA LEU A 107 2.27 3.01 12.44
C LEU A 107 3.24 3.58 13.46
N GLY A 108 4.54 3.26 13.35
CA GLY A 108 5.57 3.74 14.26
C GLY A 108 5.69 5.26 14.23
N LEU A 109 5.64 5.86 13.05
CA LEU A 109 5.69 7.30 12.87
C LEU A 109 4.40 7.97 13.36
N LEU A 110 3.23 7.40 13.06
CA LEU A 110 1.95 7.90 13.57
C LEU A 110 1.88 7.82 15.11
N TYR A 111 2.42 6.75 15.70
CA TYR A 111 2.57 6.61 17.15
C TYR A 111 3.39 7.76 17.76
N GLY A 112 4.51 8.12 17.13
CA GLY A 112 5.38 9.21 17.57
C GLY A 112 4.73 10.59 17.47
N LEU A 113 3.90 10.83 16.45
CA LEU A 113 3.30 12.15 16.18
C LEU A 113 1.99 12.40 16.92
N VAL A 114 1.09 11.43 16.90
CA VAL A 114 -0.31 11.63 17.33
C VAL A 114 -0.64 10.80 18.57
N GLY A 115 0.28 9.95 18.99
CA GLY A 115 0.15 9.13 20.18
C GLY A 115 -0.44 7.73 19.91
N TRP A 116 -0.30 6.88 20.94
CA TRP A 116 -0.63 5.45 20.84
C TRP A 116 -2.12 5.16 20.59
N GLN A 117 -3.01 6.01 21.13
CA GLN A 117 -4.47 5.81 20.99
C GLN A 117 -4.89 5.90 19.53
N ILE A 118 -4.47 6.95 18.84
CA ILE A 118 -4.82 7.19 17.44
C ILE A 118 -4.14 6.15 16.53
N ALA A 119 -2.87 5.82 16.79
CA ALA A 119 -2.16 4.78 16.06
C ALA A 119 -2.85 3.41 16.20
N THR A 120 -3.35 3.06 17.40
CA THR A 120 -4.10 1.81 17.61
C THR A 120 -5.44 1.81 16.88
N ILE A 121 -6.17 2.91 16.92
CA ILE A 121 -7.44 3.07 16.19
C ILE A 121 -7.16 2.93 14.68
N TYR A 122 -6.14 3.60 14.16
CA TYR A 122 -5.74 3.47 12.75
C TYR A 122 -5.41 2.02 12.36
N LEU A 123 -4.66 1.30 13.21
CA LEU A 123 -4.35 -0.12 13.01
C LEU A 123 -5.63 -0.97 12.94
N VAL A 124 -6.54 -0.82 13.89
CA VAL A 124 -7.78 -1.60 13.95
C VAL A 124 -8.65 -1.36 12.73
N PHE A 125 -8.81 -0.10 12.32
CA PHE A 125 -9.61 0.25 11.15
C PHE A 125 -8.97 -0.21 9.86
N GLY A 126 -7.68 0.05 9.66
CA GLY A 126 -6.96 -0.37 8.47
C GLY A 126 -6.94 -1.89 8.32
N PHE A 127 -6.72 -2.62 9.42
CA PHE A 127 -6.82 -4.08 9.45
C PHE A 127 -8.23 -4.57 9.10
N SER A 128 -9.26 -3.90 9.64
CA SER A 128 -10.66 -4.24 9.35
C SER A 128 -11.01 -3.99 7.89
N ILE A 129 -10.60 -2.84 7.32
CA ILE A 129 -10.81 -2.54 5.90
C ILE A 129 -10.14 -3.59 5.03
N ALA A 130 -8.88 -3.93 5.29
CA ALA A 130 -8.14 -4.91 4.50
C ALA A 130 -8.82 -6.29 4.54
N THR A 131 -9.23 -6.73 5.73
CA THR A 131 -9.91 -8.02 5.93
C THR A 131 -11.28 -8.04 5.25
N LEU A 132 -12.10 -7.00 5.44
CA LEU A 132 -13.44 -6.90 4.84
C LEU A 132 -13.37 -6.75 3.32
N SER A 133 -12.47 -5.91 2.81
CA SER A 133 -12.27 -5.74 1.36
C SER A 133 -11.84 -7.05 0.71
N GLY A 134 -10.89 -7.76 1.31
CA GLY A 134 -10.47 -9.08 0.85
C GLY A 134 -11.62 -10.09 0.87
N PHE A 135 -12.43 -10.11 1.93
CA PHE A 135 -13.59 -10.97 2.05
C PHE A 135 -14.66 -10.66 0.99
N VAL A 136 -15.02 -9.39 0.81
CA VAL A 136 -15.99 -8.97 -0.21
C VAL A 136 -15.52 -9.34 -1.61
N MET A 137 -14.29 -9.01 -1.96
CA MET A 137 -13.73 -9.33 -3.27
C MET A 137 -13.58 -10.85 -3.47
N GLY A 138 -13.25 -11.60 -2.43
CA GLY A 138 -13.18 -13.06 -2.48
C GLY A 138 -14.54 -13.72 -2.73
N ARG A 139 -15.65 -13.10 -2.24
CA ARG A 139 -17.02 -13.58 -2.50
C ARG A 139 -17.51 -13.29 -3.91
N MET A 140 -16.91 -12.33 -4.60
CA MET A 140 -17.32 -11.90 -5.94
C MET A 140 -16.78 -12.82 -7.06
N GLY A 141 -15.93 -13.80 -6.77
CA GLY A 141 -15.38 -14.73 -7.76
C GLY A 141 -14.58 -14.00 -8.86
N LEU A 142 -13.70 -13.11 -8.46
CA LEU A 142 -12.97 -12.22 -9.35
C LEU A 142 -11.72 -12.84 -10.01
N GLU A 143 -11.46 -14.13 -9.80
CA GLU A 143 -10.30 -14.83 -10.37
C GLU A 143 -10.27 -14.74 -11.90
N ARG A 144 -11.43 -14.65 -12.56
CA ARG A 144 -11.55 -14.48 -14.00
C ARG A 144 -11.00 -13.15 -14.55
N TYR A 145 -10.76 -12.18 -13.66
CA TYR A 145 -10.23 -10.86 -14.00
C TYR A 145 -8.74 -10.71 -13.67
N LEU A 146 -8.05 -11.81 -13.38
CA LEU A 146 -6.59 -11.86 -13.39
C LEU A 146 -6.08 -11.80 -14.83
N GLN A 147 -4.86 -11.31 -15.04
CA GLN A 147 -4.20 -11.40 -16.35
C GLN A 147 -3.98 -12.87 -16.74
N ASP A 148 -4.07 -13.17 -18.04
CA ASP A 148 -4.02 -14.54 -18.54
C ASP A 148 -2.77 -15.28 -18.09
N TRP A 149 -1.60 -14.66 -18.15
CA TRP A 149 -0.35 -15.26 -17.72
C TRP A 149 -0.33 -15.63 -16.22
N VAL A 150 -1.02 -14.86 -15.34
CA VAL A 150 -1.14 -15.17 -13.90
C VAL A 150 -2.10 -16.35 -13.71
N ARG A 151 -3.16 -16.40 -14.51
CA ARG A 151 -4.14 -17.48 -14.47
C ARG A 151 -3.55 -18.78 -14.97
N ASP A 152 -2.70 -18.73 -16.00
CA ASP A 152 -2.00 -19.90 -16.53
C ASP A 152 -0.99 -20.48 -15.54
N LEU A 153 -0.35 -19.64 -14.70
CA LEU A 153 0.47 -20.09 -13.58
C LEU A 153 -0.34 -20.87 -12.53
N ASN A 154 -1.63 -20.53 -12.36
CA ASN A 154 -2.54 -21.23 -11.46
C ASN A 154 -3.07 -22.54 -12.04
N ALA A 155 -3.22 -22.62 -13.36
CA ALA A 155 -3.77 -23.78 -14.08
C ALA A 155 -2.72 -24.87 -14.35
N GLY A 156 -1.44 -24.52 -14.22
CA GLY A 156 -0.35 -25.51 -14.32
C GLY A 156 -0.52 -26.57 -13.23
N PRO A 157 -0.27 -27.86 -13.51
CA PRO A 157 -0.23 -28.85 -12.47
C PRO A 157 0.73 -28.30 -11.42
N ALA A 158 0.32 -28.32 -10.15
CA ALA A 158 1.22 -28.19 -9.03
C ALA A 158 2.18 -29.40 -9.13
N GLY A 159 3.07 -29.31 -10.13
CA GLY A 159 4.02 -30.36 -10.39
C GLY A 159 4.89 -30.46 -9.17
N ASP A 160 5.01 -31.66 -8.66
CA ASP A 160 6.09 -32.08 -7.81
C ASP A 160 7.40 -31.51 -8.34
N LEU A 161 7.68 -30.26 -7.99
CA LEU A 161 9.04 -29.77 -8.05
C LEU A 161 9.75 -30.60 -6.99
N PRO A 162 10.63 -31.52 -7.39
CA PRO A 162 11.38 -32.29 -6.43
C PRO A 162 11.96 -31.30 -5.41
N GLU A 163 11.96 -31.64 -4.13
CA GLU A 163 12.68 -30.90 -3.10
C GLU A 163 14.14 -30.81 -3.53
N MET A 164 14.44 -29.94 -4.47
CA MET A 164 15.79 -29.61 -4.82
C MET A 164 16.36 -28.89 -3.62
N HIS A 165 17.33 -29.50 -2.99
CA HIS A 165 18.20 -28.85 -2.01
C HIS A 165 18.90 -27.68 -2.70
N LEU A 166 18.17 -26.55 -2.82
CA LEU A 166 18.69 -25.32 -3.41
C LEU A 166 19.90 -24.88 -2.58
N THR A 167 21.04 -24.79 -3.20
CA THR A 167 22.23 -24.22 -2.57
C THR A 167 22.01 -22.72 -2.31
N LEU A 168 22.76 -22.13 -1.39
CA LEU A 168 22.71 -20.68 -1.15
C LEU A 168 22.93 -19.89 -2.44
N VAL A 169 23.80 -20.37 -3.32
CA VAL A 169 24.09 -19.73 -4.61
C VAL A 169 22.86 -19.75 -5.53
N ASP A 170 22.11 -20.84 -5.56
CA ASP A 170 20.88 -20.93 -6.37
C ASP A 170 19.80 -19.99 -5.83
N ARG A 171 19.68 -19.84 -4.52
CA ARG A 171 18.75 -18.90 -3.87
C ARG A 171 19.09 -17.44 -4.19
N LEU A 172 20.38 -17.09 -4.18
CA LEU A 172 20.85 -15.77 -4.58
C LEU A 172 20.57 -15.50 -6.06
N LYS A 173 20.78 -16.49 -6.94
CA LYS A 173 20.42 -16.36 -8.36
C LYS A 173 18.93 -16.12 -8.56
N ILE A 174 18.06 -16.83 -7.86
CA ILE A 174 16.61 -16.61 -7.87
C ILE A 174 16.29 -15.18 -7.45
N GLY A 175 16.95 -14.66 -6.40
CA GLY A 175 16.79 -13.27 -5.96
C GLY A 175 17.19 -12.27 -7.04
N VAL A 176 18.32 -12.45 -7.71
CA VAL A 176 18.81 -11.60 -8.80
C VAL A 176 17.88 -11.68 -10.01
N GLU A 177 17.39 -12.86 -10.35
CA GLU A 177 16.48 -13.07 -11.47
C GLU A 177 15.15 -12.36 -11.25
N GLN A 178 14.60 -12.44 -10.04
CA GLN A 178 13.41 -11.66 -9.64
C GLN A 178 13.64 -10.15 -9.71
N VAL A 179 14.77 -9.65 -9.25
CA VAL A 179 15.13 -8.23 -9.39
C VAL A 179 15.14 -7.83 -10.86
N ARG A 180 15.82 -8.59 -11.70
CA ARG A 180 15.90 -8.29 -13.14
C ARG A 180 14.53 -8.29 -13.82
N GLU A 181 13.68 -9.23 -13.47
CA GLU A 181 12.36 -9.35 -14.05
C GLU A 181 11.42 -8.23 -13.57
N ILE A 182 11.34 -7.98 -12.27
CA ILE A 182 10.38 -7.04 -11.69
C ILE A 182 10.86 -5.61 -11.87
N VAL A 183 12.09 -5.29 -11.46
CA VAL A 183 12.62 -3.94 -11.58
C VAL A 183 12.73 -3.54 -13.05
N GLY A 184 13.13 -4.47 -13.93
CA GLY A 184 13.21 -4.23 -15.37
C GLY A 184 11.86 -3.89 -16.02
N LYS A 185 10.73 -4.37 -15.47
CA LYS A 185 9.38 -4.06 -15.97
C LYS A 185 8.79 -2.80 -15.33
N VAL A 186 9.19 -2.48 -14.12
CA VAL A 186 8.52 -1.47 -13.28
C VAL A 186 9.25 -0.14 -13.23
N TRP A 187 10.58 -0.10 -13.46
CA TRP A 187 11.40 1.10 -13.27
C TRP A 187 10.90 2.34 -14.02
N ILE A 188 10.44 2.18 -15.27
CA ILE A 188 9.89 3.30 -16.07
C ILE A 188 8.63 3.87 -15.42
N TRP A 189 7.76 2.99 -14.93
CA TRP A 189 6.51 3.38 -14.28
C TRP A 189 6.74 4.04 -12.92
N VAL A 190 7.79 3.61 -12.21
CA VAL A 190 8.25 4.26 -10.98
C VAL A 190 8.75 5.68 -11.29
N LEU A 191 9.53 5.86 -12.37
CA LEU A 191 9.97 7.19 -12.80
C LEU A 191 8.80 8.11 -13.15
N VAL A 192 7.83 7.60 -13.91
CA VAL A 192 6.62 8.36 -14.28
C VAL A 192 5.81 8.72 -13.03
N GLY A 193 5.63 7.76 -12.12
CA GLY A 193 4.88 7.98 -10.88
C GLY A 193 5.52 9.01 -9.95
N ILE A 194 6.85 8.91 -9.73
CA ILE A 194 7.60 9.90 -8.95
C ILE A 194 7.60 11.26 -9.65
N GLY A 195 7.68 11.29 -10.98
CA GLY A 195 7.60 12.52 -11.76
C GLY A 195 6.27 13.24 -11.60
N ILE A 196 5.16 12.53 -11.64
CA ILE A 196 3.83 13.08 -11.37
C ILE A 196 3.73 13.54 -9.90
N GLY A 197 4.21 12.74 -8.95
CA GLY A 197 4.27 13.10 -7.53
C GLY A 197 5.08 14.36 -7.27
N ALA A 198 6.26 14.47 -7.89
CA ALA A 198 7.12 15.66 -7.81
C ALA A 198 6.45 16.91 -8.39
N ALA A 199 5.74 16.77 -9.52
CA ALA A 199 4.97 17.87 -10.10
C ALA A 199 3.85 18.32 -9.14
N ILE A 200 3.12 17.41 -8.54
CA ILE A 200 2.06 17.74 -7.58
C ILE A 200 2.66 18.40 -6.33
N HIS A 201 3.74 17.85 -5.78
CA HIS A 201 4.41 18.37 -4.59
C HIS A 201 4.92 19.82 -4.81
N GLY A 202 5.42 20.13 -5.99
CA GLY A 202 5.91 21.48 -6.32
C GLY A 202 4.81 22.51 -6.63
N TYR A 203 3.63 22.06 -7.07
CA TYR A 203 2.59 22.97 -7.57
C TYR A 203 1.33 23.07 -6.71
N VAL A 204 1.11 22.15 -5.76
CA VAL A 204 -0.06 22.18 -4.87
C VAL A 204 0.29 22.87 -3.56
N PRO A 205 -0.15 24.13 -3.32
CA PRO A 205 0.12 24.83 -2.08
C PRO A 205 -0.59 24.12 -0.91
N GLU A 206 0.10 24.00 0.22
CA GLU A 206 -0.47 23.45 1.47
C GLU A 206 -1.77 24.19 1.88
N GLU A 207 -1.84 25.49 1.63
CA GLU A 207 -3.02 26.30 1.92
C GLU A 207 -4.26 25.85 1.11
N MET A 208 -4.07 25.38 -0.12
CA MET A 208 -5.16 24.87 -0.96
C MET A 208 -5.67 23.52 -0.40
N MET A 209 -4.74 22.66 0.04
CA MET A 209 -5.09 21.40 0.70
C MET A 209 -5.87 21.66 1.99
N LEU A 210 -5.48 22.66 2.77
CA LEU A 210 -6.18 23.05 3.99
C LEU A 210 -7.60 23.61 3.72
N ARG A 211 -7.77 24.40 2.67
CA ARG A 211 -9.11 24.89 2.27
C ARG A 211 -10.03 23.75 1.87
N ILE A 212 -9.48 22.71 1.26
CA ILE A 212 -10.23 21.54 0.80
C ILE A 212 -10.49 20.57 1.94
N MET A 213 -9.52 20.38 2.85
CA MET A 213 -9.53 19.34 3.88
C MET A 213 -9.78 19.88 5.30
N GLY A 214 -9.64 21.19 5.51
CA GLY A 214 -9.63 21.83 6.84
C GLY A 214 -11.00 22.16 7.43
N GLY A 215 -12.11 21.72 6.84
CA GLY A 215 -13.45 21.96 7.34
C GLY A 215 -14.12 20.73 7.95
N GLU A 216 -15.07 20.92 8.89
CA GLU A 216 -15.99 19.87 9.34
C GLU A 216 -17.06 19.54 8.26
N ALA A 217 -16.81 19.95 7.00
CA ALA A 217 -17.72 19.73 5.90
C ALA A 217 -17.80 18.24 5.54
N TRP A 218 -18.99 17.74 5.29
CA TRP A 218 -19.22 16.34 4.90
C TRP A 218 -18.43 15.92 3.65
N TRP A 219 -18.08 16.84 2.78
CA TRP A 219 -17.31 16.61 1.56
C TRP A 219 -15.78 16.57 1.78
N SER A 220 -15.28 16.94 2.98
CA SER A 220 -13.83 17.00 3.27
C SER A 220 -13.17 15.63 3.16
N VAL A 221 -13.83 14.56 3.62
CA VAL A 221 -13.31 13.19 3.52
C VAL A 221 -13.25 12.71 2.06
N PRO A 222 -14.31 12.80 1.24
CA PRO A 222 -14.22 12.48 -0.20
C PRO A 222 -13.17 13.32 -0.94
N ALA A 223 -13.07 14.59 -0.63
CA ALA A 223 -12.06 15.47 -1.24
C ALA A 223 -10.63 15.02 -0.88
N ALA A 224 -10.39 14.71 0.38
CA ALA A 224 -9.10 14.19 0.86
C ALA A 224 -8.70 12.89 0.14
N VAL A 225 -9.65 11.95 0.00
CA VAL A 225 -9.42 10.69 -0.74
C VAL A 225 -9.11 10.98 -2.22
N THR A 226 -9.88 11.86 -2.85
CA THR A 226 -9.68 12.20 -4.27
C THR A 226 -8.34 12.89 -4.53
N VAL A 227 -7.92 13.79 -3.64
CA VAL A 227 -6.61 14.46 -3.72
C VAL A 227 -5.48 13.48 -3.44
N GLY A 228 -5.69 12.50 -2.55
CA GLY A 228 -4.68 11.48 -2.23
C GLY A 228 -4.38 10.52 -3.39
N VAL A 229 -5.38 10.16 -4.22
CA VAL A 229 -5.21 9.18 -5.32
C VAL A 229 -4.10 9.54 -6.31
N PRO A 230 -4.00 10.77 -6.85
CA PRO A 230 -2.93 11.13 -7.77
C PRO A 230 -1.57 11.30 -7.10
N MET A 231 -1.52 11.47 -5.78
CA MET A 231 -0.27 11.66 -5.07
C MET A 231 0.49 10.34 -4.93
N TYR A 232 1.81 10.43 -5.15
CA TYR A 232 2.71 9.31 -4.88
C TYR A 232 3.67 9.70 -3.77
N THR A 233 3.54 9.04 -2.64
CA THR A 233 4.54 9.12 -1.58
C THR A 233 4.48 7.86 -0.73
N ASN A 234 5.58 7.54 -0.07
CA ASN A 234 5.61 6.44 0.90
C ASN A 234 5.08 6.91 2.27
N ALA A 235 4.87 5.98 3.18
CA ALA A 235 4.38 6.28 4.52
C ALA A 235 5.24 7.35 5.25
N ALA A 236 6.56 7.32 5.07
CA ALA A 236 7.46 8.31 5.67
C ALA A 236 7.33 9.70 5.03
N GLY A 237 7.04 9.77 3.73
CA GLY A 237 6.88 11.05 3.01
C GLY A 237 5.53 11.72 3.25
N VAL A 238 4.47 10.95 3.58
CA VAL A 238 3.15 11.53 3.84
C VAL A 238 3.04 12.14 5.24
N ILE A 239 3.84 11.68 6.18
CA ILE A 239 3.76 12.09 7.59
C ILE A 239 3.99 13.58 7.83
N PRO A 240 5.00 14.27 7.23
CA PRO A 240 5.14 15.72 7.37
C PRO A 240 3.89 16.47 6.90
N ILE A 241 3.22 15.97 5.86
CA ILE A 241 1.96 16.55 5.36
C ILE A 241 0.85 16.35 6.39
N VAL A 242 0.74 15.16 6.96
CA VAL A 242 -0.21 14.84 8.04
C VAL A 242 0.02 15.74 9.26
N GLU A 243 1.26 15.93 9.67
CA GLU A 243 1.63 16.81 10.78
C GLU A 243 1.25 18.26 10.50
N ALA A 244 1.57 18.77 9.32
CA ALA A 244 1.21 20.12 8.90
C ALA A 244 -0.31 20.32 8.84
N LEU A 245 -1.06 19.35 8.32
CA LEU A 245 -2.53 19.40 8.26
C LEU A 245 -3.15 19.40 9.66
N LEU A 246 -2.69 18.52 10.56
CA LEU A 246 -3.17 18.47 11.93
C LEU A 246 -2.80 19.73 12.72
N GLY A 247 -1.56 20.24 12.55
CA GLY A 247 -1.09 21.47 13.17
C GLY A 247 -1.89 22.71 12.76
N LYS A 248 -2.47 22.69 11.55
CA LYS A 248 -3.33 23.76 11.02
C LYS A 248 -4.82 23.51 11.28
N GLY A 249 -5.18 22.49 12.05
CA GLY A 249 -6.57 22.24 12.49
C GLY A 249 -7.43 21.41 11.51
N ALA A 250 -6.84 20.66 10.60
CA ALA A 250 -7.59 19.72 9.78
C ALA A 250 -8.20 18.62 10.66
N ALA A 251 -9.40 18.15 10.29
CA ALA A 251 -10.08 17.09 11.01
C ALA A 251 -9.26 15.79 10.95
N LEU A 252 -9.08 15.12 12.08
CA LEU A 252 -8.22 13.95 12.21
C LEU A 252 -8.66 12.82 11.26
N GLY A 253 -9.95 12.52 11.18
CA GLY A 253 -10.46 11.48 10.29
C GLY A 253 -10.24 11.80 8.81
N THR A 254 -10.35 13.07 8.41
CA THR A 254 -10.07 13.53 7.05
C THR A 254 -8.58 13.34 6.73
N THR A 255 -7.70 13.69 7.66
CA THR A 255 -6.24 13.56 7.51
C THR A 255 -5.81 12.09 7.45
N LEU A 256 -6.39 11.23 8.28
CA LEU A 256 -6.12 9.79 8.24
C LEU A 256 -6.67 9.13 6.97
N ALA A 257 -7.85 9.53 6.49
CA ALA A 257 -8.40 9.06 5.22
C ALA A 257 -7.51 9.49 4.03
N PHE A 258 -7.00 10.71 4.04
CA PHE A 258 -6.00 11.18 3.08
C PHE A 258 -4.75 10.28 3.10
N MET A 259 -4.17 10.04 4.28
CA MET A 259 -3.00 9.18 4.44
C MET A 259 -3.25 7.76 3.89
N MET A 260 -4.39 7.15 4.25
CA MET A 260 -4.78 5.83 3.74
C MET A 260 -4.92 5.82 2.21
N SER A 261 -5.52 6.87 1.63
CA SER A 261 -5.75 7.01 0.19
C SER A 261 -4.43 7.13 -0.59
N VAL A 262 -3.52 7.99 -0.13
CA VAL A 262 -2.20 8.17 -0.75
C VAL A 262 -1.40 6.87 -0.76
N ILE A 263 -1.50 6.08 0.30
CA ILE A 263 -0.71 4.85 0.44
C ILE A 263 -1.35 3.67 -0.28
N ALA A 264 -2.69 3.51 -0.23
CA ALA A 264 -3.38 2.32 -0.72
C ALA A 264 -3.99 2.47 -2.12
N LEU A 265 -4.20 3.70 -2.60
CA LEU A 265 -4.89 3.98 -3.86
C LEU A 265 -4.05 4.84 -4.83
N SER A 266 -2.75 4.97 -4.59
CA SER A 266 -1.92 5.83 -5.43
C SER A 266 -1.89 5.36 -6.89
N LEU A 267 -1.86 6.32 -7.80
CA LEU A 267 -1.89 6.07 -9.24
C LEU A 267 -0.73 5.18 -9.71
N PRO A 268 0.52 5.35 -9.25
CA PRO A 268 1.61 4.44 -9.57
C PRO A 268 1.38 3.01 -9.11
N GLU A 269 0.76 2.81 -7.95
CA GLU A 269 0.40 1.47 -7.45
C GLU A 269 -0.59 0.79 -8.39
N MET A 270 -1.61 1.52 -8.85
CA MET A 270 -2.58 0.99 -9.81
C MET A 270 -1.93 0.62 -11.15
N ILE A 271 -0.92 1.36 -11.59
CA ILE A 271 -0.15 1.06 -12.80
C ILE A 271 0.65 -0.25 -12.63
N ILE A 272 1.27 -0.43 -11.47
CA ILE A 272 2.00 -1.68 -11.16
C ILE A 272 1.01 -2.86 -11.11
N LEU A 273 -0.12 -2.69 -10.43
CA LEU A 273 -1.16 -3.72 -10.33
C LEU A 273 -1.76 -4.09 -11.68
N LYS A 274 -1.81 -3.18 -12.67
CA LYS A 274 -2.27 -3.46 -14.03
C LYS A 274 -1.48 -4.57 -14.73
N GLN A 275 -0.26 -4.83 -14.30
CA GLN A 275 0.54 -5.93 -14.86
C GLN A 275 0.01 -7.31 -14.42
N VAL A 276 -0.72 -7.37 -13.32
CA VAL A 276 -1.22 -8.61 -12.72
C VAL A 276 -2.74 -8.71 -12.78
N LEU A 277 -3.41 -7.56 -12.60
CA LEU A 277 -4.86 -7.42 -12.57
C LEU A 277 -5.37 -6.76 -13.84
N THR A 278 -6.54 -7.19 -14.33
CA THR A 278 -7.22 -6.48 -15.42
C THR A 278 -7.77 -5.14 -14.92
N LEU A 279 -8.01 -4.22 -15.83
CA LEU A 279 -8.53 -2.88 -15.50
C LEU A 279 -9.88 -2.96 -14.75
N ARG A 280 -10.71 -3.96 -15.05
CA ARG A 280 -11.99 -4.20 -14.35
C ARG A 280 -11.77 -4.56 -12.89
N LEU A 281 -10.79 -5.43 -12.61
CA LEU A 281 -10.47 -5.83 -11.24
C LEU A 281 -9.86 -4.66 -10.45
N ILE A 282 -9.03 -3.84 -11.09
CA ILE A 282 -8.48 -2.62 -10.49
C ILE A 282 -9.61 -1.63 -10.14
N ALA A 283 -10.58 -1.44 -11.02
CA ALA A 283 -11.73 -0.56 -10.73
C ALA A 283 -12.54 -1.05 -9.53
N ILE A 284 -12.79 -2.37 -9.43
CA ILE A 284 -13.46 -2.98 -8.27
C ILE A 284 -12.61 -2.80 -7.01
N PHE A 285 -11.30 -3.03 -7.10
CA PHE A 285 -10.36 -2.84 -6.00
C PHE A 285 -10.41 -1.39 -5.48
N ILE A 286 -10.30 -0.41 -6.37
CA ILE A 286 -10.41 1.02 -6.02
C ILE A 286 -11.75 1.31 -5.36
N ALA A 287 -12.85 0.85 -5.94
CA ALA A 287 -14.19 1.11 -5.40
C ALA A 287 -14.37 0.54 -3.98
N VAL A 288 -13.95 -0.70 -3.76
CA VAL A 288 -14.09 -1.38 -2.45
C VAL A 288 -13.19 -0.72 -1.40
N VAL A 289 -11.91 -0.48 -1.72
CA VAL A 289 -10.94 0.12 -0.79
C VAL A 289 -11.30 1.58 -0.51
N ALA A 290 -11.65 2.38 -1.53
CA ALA A 290 -12.08 3.76 -1.35
C ALA A 290 -13.34 3.85 -0.47
N THR A 291 -14.32 2.97 -0.66
CA THR A 291 -15.51 2.91 0.22
C THR A 291 -15.13 2.63 1.67
N GLY A 292 -14.19 1.70 1.90
CA GLY A 292 -13.67 1.41 3.23
C GLY A 292 -12.96 2.62 3.86
N ILE A 293 -12.13 3.32 3.09
CA ILE A 293 -11.41 4.52 3.55
C ILE A 293 -12.39 5.66 3.86
N LEU A 294 -13.39 5.90 3.00
CA LEU A 294 -14.43 6.90 3.23
C LEU A 294 -15.21 6.61 4.51
N ALA A 295 -15.65 5.35 4.68
CA ALA A 295 -16.37 4.93 5.89
C ALA A 295 -15.52 5.15 7.15
N SER A 296 -14.22 4.83 7.10
CA SER A 296 -13.31 5.07 8.22
C SER A 296 -13.09 6.54 8.50
N GLY A 297 -12.90 7.37 7.48
CA GLY A 297 -12.72 8.81 7.65
C GLY A 297 -13.92 9.47 8.35
N TYR A 298 -15.13 9.14 7.94
CA TYR A 298 -16.34 9.61 8.61
C TYR A 298 -16.48 9.07 10.03
N LEU A 299 -16.17 7.80 10.23
CA LEU A 299 -16.26 7.19 11.56
C LEU A 299 -15.22 7.76 12.52
N PHE A 300 -14.00 8.02 12.06
CA PHE A 300 -12.99 8.73 12.86
C PHE A 300 -13.44 10.13 13.23
N ASN A 301 -14.00 10.90 12.29
CA ASN A 301 -14.52 12.22 12.58
C ASN A 301 -15.66 12.15 13.61
N PHE A 302 -16.56 11.16 13.51
CA PHE A 302 -17.66 10.98 14.44
C PHE A 302 -17.20 10.55 15.85
N LEU A 303 -16.29 9.58 15.94
CA LEU A 303 -15.79 9.04 17.22
C LEU A 303 -14.88 10.02 17.96
N LEU A 304 -14.14 10.87 17.24
CA LEU A 304 -13.12 11.74 17.81
C LEU A 304 -13.56 13.20 17.91
N LEU A 305 -14.76 13.53 17.40
CA LEU A 305 -15.41 14.84 17.63
C LEU A 305 -15.57 15.22 19.11
N PRO A 306 -15.80 14.31 20.08
CA PRO A 306 -15.92 14.71 21.50
C PRO A 306 -14.60 14.95 22.20
N SER A 307 -13.46 14.60 21.67
CA SER A 307 -12.15 14.85 22.30
C SER A 307 -11.48 16.10 21.70
N ARG A 308 -12.08 17.27 21.90
CA ARG A 308 -11.37 18.55 21.72
C ARG A 308 -10.14 18.56 22.64
N SER A 309 -9.00 18.80 22.02
CA SER A 309 -7.68 19.02 22.59
C SER A 309 -6.97 17.82 23.25
N PRO A 310 -6.12 17.09 22.53
CA PRO A 310 -4.87 16.71 23.17
C PRO A 310 -4.04 18.00 23.24
N HIS A 311 -3.65 18.37 24.45
CA HIS A 311 -2.59 19.32 24.71
C HIS A 311 -1.39 19.02 23.79
N ILE A 312 -1.23 19.79 22.72
CA ILE A 312 0.09 20.07 22.17
C ILE A 312 0.62 21.16 23.10
N SER A 313 0.93 20.74 24.31
CA SER A 313 1.62 21.52 25.32
C SER A 313 3.09 21.20 25.19
N GLU A 314 3.83 22.18 24.74
CA GLU A 314 5.21 22.48 25.09
C GLU A 314 6.14 21.27 25.35
N ARG A 315 6.92 20.90 24.30
CA ARG A 315 8.34 20.56 24.50
C ARG A 315 9.16 21.03 23.31
#